data_5d423fc3e3d6404c0dc54b2476658c3f
#
_entry.id   5d423fc3e3d6404c0dc54b2476658c3f
#
_cell.length_a   1.000
_cell.length_b   1.000
_cell.length_c   1.000
_cell.angle_alpha   90.00
_cell.angle_beta   90.00
_cell.angle_gamma   90.00
#
_symmetry.space_group_name_H-M   'P 1'
#
loop_
_entity.id
_entity.type
_entity.pdbx_description
1 polymer ?
#
loop_
_entity_poly.entity_id
_entity_poly.type
_entity_poly.pdbx_seq_one_letter_code
_entity_poly.pdbx_strand_id
1 'polypeptide(L)'
;QEAAAGGDKHVVAASAGNHAQGVALAATTVGLASTIVMPENAPQAKIDATRSYGATVELHGSNFGEAMAHAKEMAEQPGMLFVHAYDDPDIVAGQGTLGLEIYEQVPDVDTVIVPIGGGGLIGGISTALSALDDSVRVIGVQAELASTVHESLRKGAPVDEESPKTIADGIATGSISELTLGLIETHVDEVVTVSDDDIARAILVVLERAKQLVEGAGAAAVAAMLSERVDVEGETVVPLLCGGNIDMSMLQTVLTHALTDRNQLLHLRIRIRDQPGEMGRISGIIGELGANIRTVRHDRAVGDLHVGDAYLVFQVVTSGESHAKSVMAAIEDVGYDVERVN
;
A
#
# COMPACT_ATOMS: atom_id res chain seq x y z
N GLN A 1 12.74 -25.73 -2.56
CA GLN A 1 13.78 -26.76 -2.73
C GLN A 1 13.61 -27.91 -1.73
N GLU A 2 13.27 -27.61 -0.49
CA GLU A 2 13.09 -28.60 0.55
C GLU A 2 11.92 -29.56 0.27
N ALA A 3 10.78 -29.03 -0.16
CA ALA A 3 9.63 -29.84 -0.61
C ALA A 3 10.02 -30.83 -1.70
N ALA A 4 10.81 -30.41 -2.69
CA ALA A 4 11.29 -31.27 -3.74
C ALA A 4 12.27 -32.33 -3.23
N ALA A 5 13.13 -32.01 -2.26
CA ALA A 5 14.06 -32.93 -1.62
C ALA A 5 13.35 -33.93 -0.66
N GLY A 6 12.29 -33.48 -0.01
CA GLY A 6 11.45 -34.30 0.92
C GLY A 6 10.54 -35.31 0.22
N GLY A 7 10.42 -35.22 -1.13
CA GLY A 7 9.56 -36.11 -1.91
C GLY A 7 8.14 -35.60 -2.11
N ASP A 8 7.81 -34.42 -1.65
CA ASP A 8 6.56 -33.72 -1.99
C ASP A 8 6.52 -33.36 -3.46
N LYS A 9 5.36 -33.51 -4.06
CA LYS A 9 5.17 -33.28 -5.50
C LYS A 9 4.29 -32.09 -5.79
N HIS A 10 3.66 -31.54 -4.76
CA HIS A 10 2.67 -30.48 -4.89
C HIS A 10 2.73 -29.54 -3.71
N VAL A 11 2.73 -28.24 -3.96
CA VAL A 11 2.64 -27.20 -2.92
C VAL A 11 1.28 -26.54 -2.97
N VAL A 12 0.76 -26.17 -1.79
CA VAL A 12 -0.53 -25.49 -1.64
C VAL A 12 -0.33 -24.21 -0.84
N ALA A 13 -0.93 -23.10 -1.28
CA ALA A 13 -0.94 -21.87 -0.52
C ALA A 13 -2.30 -21.18 -0.64
N ALA A 14 -2.63 -20.31 0.33
CA ALA A 14 -3.77 -19.41 0.25
C ALA A 14 -3.28 -17.98 0.12
N SER A 15 -3.56 -17.31 -0.98
CA SER A 15 -3.22 -15.90 -1.19
C SER A 15 -3.83 -15.40 -2.51
N ALA A 16 -4.25 -14.14 -2.53
CA ALA A 16 -4.61 -13.41 -3.76
C ALA A 16 -3.62 -12.28 -4.09
N GLY A 17 -2.44 -12.27 -3.45
CA GLY A 17 -1.42 -11.23 -3.59
C GLY A 17 -0.05 -11.74 -4.08
N ASN A 18 1.01 -11.08 -3.61
CA ASN A 18 2.40 -11.35 -4.00
C ASN A 18 2.85 -12.78 -3.62
N HIS A 19 2.41 -13.28 -2.45
CA HIS A 19 2.73 -14.65 -2.02
C HIS A 19 2.20 -15.70 -3.01
N ALA A 20 0.99 -15.52 -3.55
CA ALA A 20 0.43 -16.42 -4.57
C ALA A 20 1.35 -16.55 -5.80
N GLN A 21 1.80 -15.43 -6.31
CA GLN A 21 2.68 -15.36 -7.49
C GLN A 21 4.08 -15.92 -7.17
N GLY A 22 4.61 -15.60 -5.99
CA GLY A 22 5.91 -16.10 -5.52
C GLY A 22 5.94 -17.62 -5.39
N VAL A 23 4.93 -18.22 -4.77
CA VAL A 23 4.81 -19.69 -4.64
C VAL A 23 4.63 -20.34 -6.01
N ALA A 24 3.79 -19.77 -6.89
CA ALA A 24 3.58 -20.29 -8.23
C ALA A 24 4.89 -20.33 -9.05
N LEU A 25 5.63 -19.21 -9.04
CA LEU A 25 6.91 -19.10 -9.74
C LEU A 25 7.97 -20.06 -9.16
N ALA A 26 8.10 -20.07 -7.84
CA ALA A 26 9.08 -20.92 -7.15
C ALA A 26 8.82 -22.40 -7.41
N ALA A 27 7.56 -22.86 -7.28
CA ALA A 27 7.18 -24.24 -7.55
C ALA A 27 7.49 -24.63 -9.01
N THR A 28 7.08 -23.81 -9.96
CA THR A 28 7.36 -24.02 -11.39
C THR A 28 8.87 -24.10 -11.67
N THR A 29 9.67 -23.24 -11.05
CA THR A 29 11.13 -23.22 -11.22
C THR A 29 11.80 -24.50 -10.76
N VAL A 30 11.29 -25.12 -9.68
CA VAL A 30 11.85 -26.39 -9.16
C VAL A 30 11.09 -27.65 -9.66
N GLY A 31 10.16 -27.48 -10.59
CA GLY A 31 9.43 -28.58 -11.23
C GLY A 31 8.34 -29.21 -10.36
N LEU A 32 7.84 -28.48 -9.35
CA LEU A 32 6.70 -28.92 -8.53
C LEU A 32 5.39 -28.36 -9.08
N ALA A 33 4.30 -29.10 -8.90
CA ALA A 33 2.96 -28.58 -9.11
C ALA A 33 2.58 -27.65 -7.96
N SER A 34 1.74 -26.64 -8.23
CA SER A 34 1.22 -25.77 -7.20
C SER A 34 -0.28 -25.47 -7.38
N THR A 35 -0.99 -25.41 -6.26
CA THR A 35 -2.38 -24.93 -6.18
C THR A 35 -2.45 -23.74 -5.24
N ILE A 36 -2.99 -22.63 -5.74
CA ILE A 36 -3.22 -21.44 -4.96
C ILE A 36 -4.73 -21.28 -4.76
N VAL A 37 -5.14 -21.29 -3.50
CA VAL A 37 -6.54 -21.09 -3.13
C VAL A 37 -6.80 -19.60 -2.93
N MET A 38 -7.84 -19.09 -3.59
CA MET A 38 -8.27 -17.69 -3.51
C MET A 38 -9.76 -17.63 -3.19
N PRO A 39 -10.24 -16.56 -2.52
CA PRO A 39 -11.67 -16.33 -2.37
C PRO A 39 -12.37 -16.20 -3.74
N GLU A 40 -13.65 -16.57 -3.82
CA GLU A 40 -14.44 -16.51 -5.06
C GLU A 40 -14.54 -15.10 -5.66
N ASN A 41 -14.42 -14.06 -4.83
CA ASN A 41 -14.45 -12.65 -5.22
C ASN A 41 -13.07 -12.08 -5.56
N ALA A 42 -12.03 -12.91 -5.69
CA ALA A 42 -10.69 -12.44 -6.05
C ALA A 42 -10.69 -11.74 -7.43
N PRO A 43 -9.96 -10.62 -7.59
CA PRO A 43 -9.88 -9.92 -8.88
C PRO A 43 -9.33 -10.81 -9.99
N GLN A 44 -9.97 -10.79 -11.16
CA GLN A 44 -9.58 -11.63 -12.30
C GLN A 44 -8.12 -11.43 -12.71
N ALA A 45 -7.61 -10.19 -12.63
CA ALA A 45 -6.20 -9.89 -12.95
C ALA A 45 -5.22 -10.64 -12.03
N LYS A 46 -5.54 -10.79 -10.74
CA LYS A 46 -4.72 -11.54 -9.76
C LYS A 46 -4.75 -13.05 -10.04
N ILE A 47 -5.92 -13.57 -10.42
CA ILE A 47 -6.09 -14.98 -10.83
C ILE A 47 -5.24 -15.28 -12.07
N ASP A 48 -5.36 -14.44 -13.10
CA ASP A 48 -4.66 -14.63 -14.36
C ASP A 48 -3.13 -14.48 -14.19
N ALA A 49 -2.68 -13.51 -13.39
CA ALA A 49 -1.27 -13.35 -13.05
C ALA A 49 -0.70 -14.62 -12.38
N THR A 50 -1.40 -15.16 -11.38
CA THR A 50 -0.97 -16.38 -10.69
C THR A 50 -0.92 -17.60 -11.63
N ARG A 51 -1.92 -17.77 -12.46
CA ARG A 51 -1.95 -18.82 -13.49
C ARG A 51 -0.80 -18.70 -14.51
N SER A 52 -0.41 -17.47 -14.85
CA SER A 52 0.68 -17.23 -15.81
C SER A 52 2.03 -17.73 -15.30
N TYR A 53 2.20 -17.87 -13.98
CA TYR A 53 3.37 -18.47 -13.34
C TYR A 53 3.30 -19.99 -13.20
N GLY A 54 2.25 -20.64 -13.75
CA GLY A 54 2.14 -22.09 -13.81
C GLY A 54 1.34 -22.75 -12.71
N ALA A 55 0.76 -21.99 -11.79
CA ALA A 55 -0.08 -22.55 -10.74
C ALA A 55 -1.51 -22.86 -11.21
N THR A 56 -2.12 -23.87 -10.62
CA THR A 56 -3.58 -24.03 -10.60
C THR A 56 -4.17 -23.05 -9.59
N VAL A 57 -5.19 -22.29 -9.99
CA VAL A 57 -5.93 -21.42 -9.05
C VAL A 57 -7.28 -22.06 -8.77
N GLU A 58 -7.52 -22.33 -7.50
CA GLU A 58 -8.80 -22.84 -6.98
C GLU A 58 -9.52 -21.70 -6.25
N LEU A 59 -10.78 -21.46 -6.62
CA LEU A 59 -11.61 -20.45 -5.99
C LEU A 59 -12.49 -21.13 -4.93
N HIS A 60 -12.35 -20.71 -3.66
CA HIS A 60 -13.09 -21.28 -2.56
C HIS A 60 -13.41 -20.26 -1.47
N GLY A 61 -14.67 -20.24 -1.07
CA GLY A 61 -15.16 -19.40 0.01
C GLY A 61 -15.38 -17.93 -0.37
N SER A 62 -16.02 -17.22 0.54
CA SER A 62 -16.40 -15.81 0.38
C SER A 62 -15.34 -14.82 0.88
N ASN A 63 -14.35 -15.31 1.64
CA ASN A 63 -13.30 -14.51 2.29
C ASN A 63 -11.99 -15.29 2.39
N PHE A 64 -10.93 -14.58 2.80
CA PHE A 64 -9.59 -15.15 2.91
C PHE A 64 -9.48 -16.28 3.96
N GLY A 65 -10.22 -16.17 5.06
CA GLY A 65 -10.21 -17.19 6.12
C GLY A 65 -10.72 -18.55 5.63
N GLU A 66 -11.80 -18.53 4.83
CA GLU A 66 -12.36 -19.76 4.23
C GLU A 66 -11.40 -20.36 3.19
N ALA A 67 -10.80 -19.53 2.34
CA ALA A 67 -9.78 -19.97 1.40
C ALA A 67 -8.55 -20.58 2.11
N MET A 68 -8.11 -19.98 3.21
CA MET A 68 -6.99 -20.47 4.04
C MET A 68 -7.32 -21.82 4.68
N ALA A 69 -8.50 -21.98 5.24
CA ALA A 69 -8.93 -23.24 5.86
C ALA A 69 -8.93 -24.36 4.82
N HIS A 70 -9.48 -24.10 3.63
CA HIS A 70 -9.50 -25.07 2.54
C HIS A 70 -8.10 -25.44 2.04
N ALA A 71 -7.20 -24.48 1.91
CA ALA A 71 -5.81 -24.73 1.51
C ALA A 71 -5.09 -25.63 2.54
N LYS A 72 -5.32 -25.43 3.84
CA LYS A 72 -4.78 -26.27 4.90
C LYS A 72 -5.35 -27.69 4.84
N GLU A 73 -6.66 -27.85 4.62
CA GLU A 73 -7.29 -29.15 4.45
C GLU A 73 -6.72 -29.92 3.23
N MET A 74 -6.52 -29.23 2.10
CA MET A 74 -5.88 -29.83 0.93
C MET A 74 -4.47 -30.36 1.24
N ALA A 75 -3.72 -29.64 2.04
CA ALA A 75 -2.34 -30.00 2.40
C ALA A 75 -2.25 -31.21 3.34
N GLU A 76 -3.35 -31.66 3.95
CA GLU A 76 -3.40 -32.92 4.71
C GLU A 76 -3.26 -34.16 3.80
N GLN A 77 -3.41 -33.99 2.49
CA GLN A 77 -3.28 -35.11 1.54
C GLN A 77 -1.80 -35.50 1.36
N PRO A 78 -1.50 -36.82 1.24
CA PRO A 78 -0.13 -37.30 1.07
C PRO A 78 0.57 -36.66 -0.14
N GLY A 79 1.77 -36.12 0.04
CA GLY A 79 2.59 -35.48 -1.00
C GLY A 79 2.21 -34.05 -1.32
N MET A 80 1.39 -33.43 -0.49
CA MET A 80 1.11 -31.99 -0.53
C MET A 80 1.76 -31.28 0.65
N LEU A 81 2.32 -30.10 0.41
CA LEU A 81 2.93 -29.24 1.42
C LEU A 81 2.23 -27.87 1.42
N PHE A 82 1.76 -27.45 2.59
CA PHE A 82 1.25 -26.10 2.77
C PHE A 82 2.40 -25.12 2.92
N VAL A 83 2.37 -24.00 2.16
CA VAL A 83 3.36 -22.93 2.24
C VAL A 83 2.67 -21.69 2.81
N HIS A 84 2.98 -21.39 4.07
CA HIS A 84 2.42 -20.22 4.76
C HIS A 84 3.09 -18.92 4.27
N ALA A 85 2.39 -17.79 4.30
CA ALA A 85 2.93 -16.53 3.78
C ALA A 85 4.03 -15.92 4.67
N TYR A 86 4.03 -16.21 5.97
CA TYR A 86 4.97 -15.63 6.95
C TYR A 86 5.21 -16.48 8.20
N ASP A 87 4.30 -17.40 8.55
CA ASP A 87 4.41 -18.26 9.74
C ASP A 87 5.09 -19.59 9.37
N ASP A 88 6.31 -19.49 8.91
CA ASP A 88 7.12 -20.62 8.45
C ASP A 88 8.60 -20.21 8.49
N PRO A 89 9.46 -20.95 9.23
CA PRO A 89 10.88 -20.63 9.35
C PRO A 89 11.62 -20.55 8.02
N ASP A 90 11.27 -21.39 7.04
CA ASP A 90 11.93 -21.40 5.73
C ASP A 90 11.53 -20.18 4.90
N ILE A 91 10.26 -19.75 5.01
CA ILE A 91 9.79 -18.52 4.40
C ILE A 91 10.50 -17.33 5.04
N VAL A 92 10.59 -17.25 6.36
CA VAL A 92 11.32 -16.20 7.09
C VAL A 92 12.80 -16.18 6.69
N ALA A 93 13.46 -17.32 6.63
CA ALA A 93 14.86 -17.43 6.18
C ALA A 93 15.04 -16.96 4.73
N GLY A 94 14.06 -17.27 3.86
CA GLY A 94 14.03 -16.75 2.48
C GLY A 94 13.96 -15.21 2.44
N GLN A 95 13.18 -14.58 3.32
CA GLN A 95 13.13 -13.12 3.42
C GLN A 95 14.43 -12.52 3.97
N GLY A 96 15.14 -13.25 4.84
CA GLY A 96 16.44 -12.86 5.39
C GLY A 96 17.52 -12.64 4.32
N THR A 97 17.41 -13.27 3.14
CA THR A 97 18.34 -13.05 2.02
C THR A 97 18.38 -11.57 1.59
N LEU A 98 17.27 -10.84 1.70
CA LEU A 98 17.25 -9.41 1.42
C LEU A 98 18.09 -8.61 2.43
N GLY A 99 18.12 -9.03 3.71
CA GLY A 99 19.02 -8.43 4.71
C GLY A 99 20.49 -8.60 4.34
N LEU A 100 20.87 -9.80 3.82
CA LEU A 100 22.22 -10.06 3.31
C LEU A 100 22.58 -9.15 2.12
N GLU A 101 21.67 -9.01 1.17
CA GLU A 101 21.84 -8.15 -0.02
C GLU A 101 21.96 -6.66 0.38
N ILE A 102 21.17 -6.19 1.34
CA ILE A 102 21.26 -4.81 1.85
C ILE A 102 22.65 -4.56 2.43
N TYR A 103 23.11 -5.43 3.30
CA TYR A 103 24.42 -5.28 3.94
C TYR A 103 25.59 -5.36 2.95
N GLU A 104 25.48 -6.21 1.91
CA GLU A 104 26.46 -6.29 0.84
C GLU A 104 26.50 -5.01 -0.03
N GLN A 105 25.33 -4.44 -0.34
CA GLN A 105 25.22 -3.29 -1.25
C GLN A 105 25.46 -1.95 -0.53
N VAL A 106 25.14 -1.86 0.77
CA VAL A 106 25.27 -0.67 1.60
C VAL A 106 25.98 -1.05 2.90
N PRO A 107 27.31 -1.28 2.88
CA PRO A 107 28.06 -1.77 4.05
C PRO A 107 28.10 -0.79 5.23
N ASP A 108 27.79 0.48 5.00
CA ASP A 108 27.71 1.58 5.98
C ASP A 108 26.26 1.95 6.33
N VAL A 109 25.34 1.00 6.18
CA VAL A 109 23.95 1.21 6.56
C VAL A 109 23.80 1.35 8.09
N ASP A 110 23.18 2.44 8.52
CA ASP A 110 22.86 2.67 9.94
C ASP A 110 21.45 2.17 10.29
N THR A 111 20.48 2.40 9.40
CA THR A 111 19.07 2.07 9.66
C THR A 111 18.39 1.45 8.44
N VAL A 112 17.64 0.37 8.66
CA VAL A 112 16.78 -0.28 7.67
C VAL A 112 15.32 -0.16 8.09
N ILE A 113 14.46 0.35 7.21
CA ILE A 113 13.03 0.55 7.50
C ILE A 113 12.20 -0.45 6.68
N VAL A 114 11.42 -1.29 7.37
CA VAL A 114 10.75 -2.45 6.80
C VAL A 114 9.24 -2.43 7.08
N PRO A 115 8.37 -2.59 6.07
CA PRO A 115 6.93 -2.72 6.31
C PRO A 115 6.59 -4.04 7.00
N ILE A 116 5.62 -4.00 7.92
CA ILE A 116 5.14 -5.17 8.67
C ILE A 116 3.69 -5.47 8.31
N GLY A 117 3.46 -6.63 7.68
CA GLY A 117 2.18 -7.33 7.67
C GLY A 117 2.20 -8.44 8.71
N GLY A 118 2.29 -9.70 8.29
CA GLY A 118 2.44 -10.86 9.18
C GLY A 118 3.80 -11.04 9.84
N GLY A 119 4.76 -10.15 9.57
CA GLY A 119 6.07 -10.12 10.25
C GLY A 119 7.17 -10.96 9.61
N GLY A 120 6.89 -11.78 8.58
CA GLY A 120 7.90 -12.66 7.98
C GLY A 120 9.06 -11.91 7.33
N LEU A 121 8.78 -10.82 6.60
CA LEU A 121 9.80 -10.02 5.94
C LEU A 121 10.75 -9.36 6.94
N ILE A 122 10.20 -8.61 7.90
CA ILE A 122 11.02 -7.93 8.92
C ILE A 122 11.73 -8.92 9.82
N GLY A 123 11.09 -10.03 10.21
CA GLY A 123 11.72 -11.08 11.02
C GLY A 123 12.94 -11.69 10.34
N GLY A 124 12.85 -11.98 9.04
CA GLY A 124 13.97 -12.47 8.26
C GLY A 124 15.11 -11.46 8.12
N ILE A 125 14.78 -10.24 7.70
CA ILE A 125 15.77 -9.16 7.50
C ILE A 125 16.48 -8.82 8.81
N SER A 126 15.72 -8.58 9.90
CA SER A 126 16.30 -8.20 11.20
C SER A 126 17.20 -9.30 11.77
N THR A 127 16.78 -10.57 11.66
CA THR A 127 17.62 -11.72 12.07
C THR A 127 18.94 -11.75 11.28
N ALA A 128 18.89 -11.55 9.95
CA ALA A 128 20.07 -11.59 9.10
C ALA A 128 21.03 -10.41 9.41
N LEU A 129 20.48 -9.19 9.56
CA LEU A 129 21.27 -8.00 9.87
C LEU A 129 21.91 -8.10 11.27
N SER A 130 21.15 -8.46 12.30
CA SER A 130 21.69 -8.64 13.67
C SER A 130 22.81 -9.68 13.73
N ALA A 131 22.75 -10.73 12.90
CA ALA A 131 23.82 -11.73 12.81
C ALA A 131 25.09 -11.23 12.09
N LEU A 132 24.97 -10.23 11.22
CA LEU A 132 26.10 -9.63 10.49
C LEU A 132 26.70 -8.44 11.24
N ASP A 133 25.85 -7.55 11.72
CA ASP A 133 26.21 -6.34 12.44
C ASP A 133 25.06 -5.88 13.32
N ASP A 134 25.19 -6.13 14.63
CA ASP A 134 24.18 -5.79 15.64
C ASP A 134 24.02 -4.27 15.88
N SER A 135 24.84 -3.45 15.24
CA SER A 135 24.71 -1.98 15.29
C SER A 135 23.69 -1.44 14.26
N VAL A 136 23.29 -2.22 13.28
CA VAL A 136 22.31 -1.80 12.29
C VAL A 136 20.92 -1.78 12.91
N ARG A 137 20.31 -0.61 12.96
CA ARG A 137 18.97 -0.42 13.51
C ARG A 137 17.90 -0.87 12.52
N VAL A 138 16.93 -1.65 12.99
CA VAL A 138 15.78 -2.09 12.18
C VAL A 138 14.49 -1.49 12.71
N ILE A 139 13.80 -0.72 11.87
CA ILE A 139 12.54 -0.07 12.20
C ILE A 139 11.40 -0.73 11.40
N GLY A 140 10.37 -1.18 12.10
CA GLY A 140 9.16 -1.72 11.50
C GLY A 140 8.09 -0.66 11.24
N VAL A 141 7.35 -0.78 10.13
CA VAL A 141 6.26 0.14 9.80
C VAL A 141 4.97 -0.61 9.55
N GLN A 142 3.91 -0.26 10.27
CA GLN A 142 2.55 -0.73 10.01
C GLN A 142 1.66 0.40 9.48
N ALA A 143 0.62 0.04 8.73
CA ALA A 143 -0.47 0.96 8.47
C ALA A 143 -1.27 1.18 9.76
N GLU A 144 -1.65 2.41 10.07
CA GLU A 144 -2.35 2.79 11.30
C GLU A 144 -3.66 2.02 11.50
N LEU A 145 -4.37 1.74 10.39
CA LEU A 145 -5.62 0.98 10.37
C LEU A 145 -5.41 -0.55 10.38
N ALA A 146 -4.16 -1.05 10.46
CA ALA A 146 -3.79 -2.46 10.50
C ALA A 146 -2.61 -2.69 11.47
N SER A 147 -2.63 -2.05 12.65
CA SER A 147 -1.49 -1.99 13.57
C SER A 147 -1.70 -2.90 14.79
N THR A 148 -1.36 -4.18 14.66
CA THR A 148 -1.51 -5.17 15.75
C THR A 148 -0.23 -5.44 16.53
N VAL A 149 0.95 -5.03 16.01
CA VAL A 149 2.25 -5.39 16.59
C VAL A 149 2.47 -4.74 17.96
N HIS A 150 2.17 -3.46 18.13
CA HIS A 150 2.33 -2.79 19.43
C HIS A 150 1.53 -3.47 20.55
N GLU A 151 0.27 -3.85 20.24
CA GLU A 151 -0.55 -4.54 21.23
C GLU A 151 -0.07 -5.97 21.47
N SER A 152 0.40 -6.66 20.45
CA SER A 152 0.98 -7.99 20.54
C SER A 152 2.24 -8.01 21.42
N LEU A 153 3.17 -7.07 21.21
CA LEU A 153 4.36 -6.90 22.05
C LEU A 153 3.99 -6.59 23.50
N ARG A 154 3.01 -5.70 23.73
CA ARG A 154 2.55 -5.36 25.08
C ARG A 154 1.92 -6.56 25.80
N LYS A 155 1.20 -7.44 25.09
CA LYS A 155 0.55 -8.65 25.63
C LYS A 155 1.51 -9.85 25.73
N GLY A 156 2.60 -9.85 24.99
CA GLY A 156 3.49 -11.00 24.81
C GLY A 156 2.83 -12.15 24.05
N ALA A 157 1.83 -11.85 23.22
CA ALA A 157 1.12 -12.84 22.40
C ALA A 157 0.50 -12.16 21.18
N PRO A 158 0.34 -12.86 20.05
CA PRO A 158 -0.34 -12.33 18.87
C PRO A 158 -1.75 -11.82 19.16
N VAL A 159 -2.07 -10.67 18.58
CA VAL A 159 -3.40 -10.05 18.64
C VAL A 159 -3.96 -10.04 17.23
N ASP A 160 -5.21 -10.47 17.11
CA ASP A 160 -5.93 -10.48 15.83
C ASP A 160 -6.82 -9.25 15.69
N GLU A 161 -6.86 -8.68 14.50
CA GLU A 161 -7.80 -7.66 14.08
C GLU A 161 -8.61 -8.16 12.88
N GLU A 162 -9.93 -8.07 12.97
CA GLU A 162 -10.80 -8.51 11.89
C GLU A 162 -10.82 -7.50 10.74
N SER A 163 -10.38 -7.95 9.56
CA SER A 163 -10.54 -7.23 8.29
C SER A 163 -10.06 -5.77 8.31
N PRO A 164 -8.78 -5.51 8.61
CA PRO A 164 -8.26 -4.15 8.57
C PRO A 164 -8.41 -3.55 7.16
N LYS A 165 -8.83 -2.26 7.11
CA LYS A 165 -9.06 -1.55 5.84
C LYS A 165 -8.02 -0.45 5.69
N THR A 166 -7.07 -0.65 4.81
CA THR A 166 -6.03 0.31 4.43
C THR A 166 -5.72 0.18 2.95
N ILE A 167 -5.17 1.23 2.34
CA ILE A 167 -4.64 1.17 0.95
C ILE A 167 -3.37 0.31 0.86
N ALA A 168 -2.77 -0.06 1.99
CA ALA A 168 -1.63 -0.95 2.09
C ALA A 168 -2.08 -2.41 2.29
N ASP A 169 -2.93 -2.94 1.40
CA ASP A 169 -3.53 -4.27 1.48
C ASP A 169 -2.50 -5.40 1.62
N GLY A 170 -1.32 -5.25 1.06
CA GLY A 170 -0.21 -6.21 1.18
C GLY A 170 0.35 -6.38 2.61
N ILE A 171 0.09 -5.42 3.52
CA ILE A 171 0.45 -5.51 4.94
C ILE A 171 -0.78 -5.51 5.87
N ALA A 172 -1.98 -5.57 5.33
CA ALA A 172 -3.23 -5.66 6.09
C ALA A 172 -3.59 -7.11 6.45
N THR A 173 -2.66 -7.82 7.10
CA THR A 173 -2.81 -9.26 7.40
C THR A 173 -3.74 -9.54 8.58
N GLY A 174 -4.06 -8.54 9.39
CA GLY A 174 -4.90 -8.66 10.58
C GLY A 174 -4.24 -9.36 11.77
N SER A 175 -3.12 -10.07 11.59
CA SER A 175 -2.39 -10.71 12.68
C SER A 175 -0.93 -11.00 12.32
N ILE A 176 -0.13 -11.25 13.37
CA ILE A 176 1.21 -11.82 13.30
C ILE A 176 1.20 -13.19 13.96
N SER A 177 2.22 -14.02 13.74
CA SER A 177 2.34 -15.32 14.39
C SER A 177 3.21 -15.26 15.66
N GLU A 178 3.21 -16.31 16.48
CA GLU A 178 4.14 -16.44 17.61
C GLU A 178 5.60 -16.41 17.14
N LEU A 179 5.91 -17.06 16.02
CA LEU A 179 7.23 -17.07 15.40
C LEU A 179 7.67 -15.65 15.05
N THR A 180 6.87 -14.92 14.29
CA THR A 180 7.24 -13.58 13.81
C THR A 180 7.21 -12.54 14.92
N LEU A 181 6.32 -12.66 15.92
CA LEU A 181 6.32 -11.82 17.12
C LEU A 181 7.64 -11.99 17.90
N GLY A 182 8.09 -13.23 18.13
CA GLY A 182 9.34 -13.49 18.83
C GLY A 182 10.57 -12.93 18.11
N LEU A 183 10.59 -12.97 16.77
CA LEU A 183 11.65 -12.36 15.97
C LEU A 183 11.64 -10.83 16.06
N ILE A 184 10.45 -10.22 15.98
CA ILE A 184 10.28 -8.77 16.13
C ILE A 184 10.71 -8.32 17.53
N GLU A 185 10.28 -9.00 18.58
CA GLU A 185 10.67 -8.70 19.97
C GLU A 185 12.18 -8.77 20.18
N THR A 186 12.87 -9.67 19.46
CA THR A 186 14.29 -9.93 19.65
C THR A 186 15.19 -9.03 18.80
N HIS A 187 14.78 -8.67 17.58
CA HIS A 187 15.66 -8.09 16.56
C HIS A 187 15.18 -6.77 15.97
N VAL A 188 14.03 -6.25 16.37
CA VAL A 188 13.49 -4.97 15.84
C VAL A 188 13.56 -3.91 16.93
N ASP A 189 14.19 -2.79 16.61
CA ASP A 189 14.46 -1.72 17.59
C ASP A 189 13.22 -0.85 17.85
N GLU A 190 12.44 -0.60 16.82
CA GLU A 190 11.27 0.28 16.90
C GLU A 190 10.19 -0.17 15.92
N VAL A 191 8.93 0.06 16.28
CA VAL A 191 7.77 -0.11 15.37
C VAL A 191 6.99 1.19 15.35
N VAL A 192 6.72 1.72 14.16
CA VAL A 192 5.93 2.95 13.96
C VAL A 192 4.72 2.68 13.09
N THR A 193 3.76 3.62 13.10
CA THR A 193 2.58 3.56 12.25
C THR A 193 2.51 4.76 11.32
N VAL A 194 1.96 4.54 10.12
CA VAL A 194 1.71 5.59 9.11
C VAL A 194 0.25 5.56 8.68
N SER A 195 -0.30 6.74 8.38
CA SER A 195 -1.65 6.85 7.86
C SER A 195 -1.72 6.49 6.36
N ASP A 196 -2.93 6.20 5.86
CA ASP A 196 -3.16 6.02 4.43
C ASP A 196 -2.80 7.27 3.61
N ASP A 197 -2.97 8.47 4.18
CA ASP A 197 -2.58 9.73 3.54
C ASP A 197 -1.04 9.85 3.41
N ASP A 198 -0.29 9.43 4.43
CA ASP A 198 1.18 9.38 4.37
C ASP A 198 1.66 8.38 3.30
N ILE A 199 1.01 7.22 3.23
CA ILE A 199 1.29 6.19 2.22
C ILE A 199 0.97 6.71 0.81
N ALA A 200 -0.18 7.35 0.60
CA ALA A 200 -0.55 7.95 -0.68
C ALA A 200 0.45 9.01 -1.14
N ARG A 201 0.91 9.84 -0.21
CA ARG A 201 1.98 10.85 -0.45
C ARG A 201 3.30 10.17 -0.85
N ALA A 202 3.67 9.09 -0.17
CA ALA A 202 4.89 8.34 -0.47
C ALA A 202 4.84 7.68 -1.85
N ILE A 203 3.72 7.07 -2.26
CA ILE A 203 3.54 6.52 -3.61
C ILE A 203 3.78 7.60 -4.66
N LEU A 204 3.19 8.79 -4.48
CA LEU A 204 3.38 9.91 -5.42
C LEU A 204 4.84 10.36 -5.47
N VAL A 205 5.53 10.49 -4.32
CA VAL A 205 6.96 10.87 -4.27
C VAL A 205 7.85 9.86 -4.96
N VAL A 206 7.65 8.56 -4.69
CA VAL A 206 8.42 7.48 -5.33
C VAL A 206 8.22 7.49 -6.84
N LEU A 207 6.97 7.65 -7.30
CA LEU A 207 6.66 7.75 -8.74
C LEU A 207 7.30 8.99 -9.38
N GLU A 208 7.25 10.14 -8.71
CA GLU A 208 7.80 11.40 -9.24
C GLU A 208 9.33 11.44 -9.22
N ARG A 209 9.98 10.91 -8.19
CA ARG A 209 11.43 11.04 -7.97
C ARG A 209 12.21 9.85 -8.46
N ALA A 210 11.80 8.64 -8.06
CA ALA A 210 12.48 7.40 -8.43
C ALA A 210 11.97 6.79 -9.74
N LYS A 211 10.83 7.24 -10.28
CA LYS A 211 10.16 6.67 -11.47
C LYS A 211 9.79 5.18 -11.28
N GLN A 212 9.53 4.81 -10.05
CA GLN A 212 9.14 3.44 -9.69
C GLN A 212 7.70 3.40 -9.25
N LEU A 213 7.00 2.34 -9.68
CA LEU A 213 5.64 2.05 -9.24
C LEU A 213 5.71 1.13 -8.03
N VAL A 214 5.10 1.56 -6.92
CA VAL A 214 4.96 0.77 -5.69
C VAL A 214 3.50 0.73 -5.27
N GLU A 215 3.10 -0.37 -4.63
CA GLU A 215 1.83 -0.48 -3.92
C GLU A 215 1.88 0.18 -2.54
N GLY A 216 0.73 0.29 -1.85
CA GLY A 216 0.66 0.91 -0.52
C GLY A 216 1.60 0.25 0.50
N ALA A 217 1.61 -1.09 0.54
CA ALA A 217 2.53 -1.84 1.40
C ALA A 217 4.01 -1.53 1.10
N GLY A 218 4.36 -1.44 -0.19
CA GLY A 218 5.73 -1.14 -0.63
C GLY A 218 6.18 0.29 -0.34
N ALA A 219 5.24 1.23 -0.17
CA ALA A 219 5.53 2.64 0.09
C ALA A 219 5.61 2.98 1.59
N ALA A 220 5.18 2.07 2.49
CA ALA A 220 5.03 2.36 3.91
C ALA A 220 6.35 2.81 4.59
N ALA A 221 7.50 2.21 4.23
CA ALA A 221 8.78 2.61 4.77
C ALA A 221 9.17 4.06 4.39
N VAL A 222 8.92 4.45 3.14
CA VAL A 222 9.14 5.83 2.68
C VAL A 222 8.13 6.78 3.33
N ALA A 223 6.88 6.33 3.55
CA ALA A 223 5.87 7.11 4.26
C ALA A 223 6.32 7.47 5.67
N ALA A 224 6.92 6.54 6.42
CA ALA A 224 7.43 6.78 7.76
C ALA A 224 8.54 7.86 7.80
N MET A 225 9.40 7.88 6.78
CA MET A 225 10.43 8.93 6.66
C MET A 225 9.83 10.29 6.30
N LEU A 226 8.91 10.33 5.32
CA LEU A 226 8.33 11.58 4.84
C LEU A 226 7.39 12.25 5.85
N SER A 227 6.80 11.47 6.75
CA SER A 227 5.92 11.95 7.83
C SER A 227 6.64 12.18 9.16
N GLU A 228 7.99 12.12 9.16
CA GLU A 228 8.84 12.34 10.34
C GLU A 228 8.45 11.41 11.52
N ARG A 229 7.98 10.19 11.21
CA ARG A 229 7.67 9.17 12.22
C ARG A 229 8.92 8.49 12.76
N VAL A 230 10.04 8.61 12.07
CA VAL A 230 11.34 8.05 12.41
C VAL A 230 12.38 9.16 12.39
N ASP A 231 13.23 9.19 13.40
CA ASP A 231 14.38 10.10 13.45
C ASP A 231 15.61 9.37 12.88
N VAL A 232 16.04 9.83 11.73
CA VAL A 232 17.16 9.25 10.95
C VAL A 232 18.10 10.35 10.42
N GLU A 233 18.13 11.52 11.07
CA GLU A 233 18.96 12.63 10.64
C GLU A 233 20.46 12.29 10.74
N GLY A 234 21.15 12.38 9.62
CA GLY A 234 22.58 12.10 9.53
C GLY A 234 22.96 10.63 9.39
N GLU A 235 21.98 9.73 9.27
CA GLU A 235 22.18 8.29 9.08
C GLU A 235 22.16 7.87 7.60
N THR A 236 22.85 6.78 7.29
CA THR A 236 22.69 6.04 6.03
C THR A 236 21.48 5.12 6.15
N VAL A 237 20.38 5.47 5.48
CA VAL A 237 19.08 4.80 5.67
C VAL A 237 18.65 4.03 4.43
N VAL A 238 18.21 2.81 4.61
CA VAL A 238 17.61 1.97 3.56
C VAL A 238 16.12 1.74 3.84
N PRO A 239 15.19 2.55 3.27
CA PRO A 239 13.77 2.25 3.31
C PRO A 239 13.43 1.24 2.22
N LEU A 240 12.77 0.14 2.58
CA LEU A 240 12.37 -0.87 1.61
C LEU A 240 11.23 -0.39 0.73
N LEU A 241 11.42 -0.53 -0.59
CA LEU A 241 10.38 -0.45 -1.59
C LEU A 241 10.02 -1.88 -2.03
N CYS A 242 9.08 -2.50 -1.36
CA CYS A 242 8.69 -3.88 -1.62
C CYS A 242 7.23 -3.98 -2.08
N GLY A 243 7.03 -4.62 -3.23
CA GLY A 243 5.72 -4.81 -3.82
C GLY A 243 5.28 -3.72 -4.81
N GLY A 244 4.66 -4.17 -5.89
CA GLY A 244 4.12 -3.32 -6.97
C GLY A 244 2.80 -3.85 -7.51
N ASN A 245 2.12 -4.75 -6.79
CA ASN A 245 0.86 -5.37 -7.21
C ASN A 245 -0.34 -4.46 -6.88
N ILE A 246 -0.37 -3.26 -7.47
CA ILE A 246 -1.43 -2.28 -7.30
C ILE A 246 -2.37 -2.27 -8.50
N ASP A 247 -3.67 -2.22 -8.25
CA ASP A 247 -4.67 -2.01 -9.31
C ASP A 247 -4.59 -0.60 -9.87
N MET A 248 -4.72 -0.44 -11.18
CA MET A 248 -4.66 0.87 -11.84
C MET A 248 -5.79 1.81 -11.39
N SER A 249 -6.97 1.30 -11.04
CA SER A 249 -8.06 2.08 -10.46
C SER A 249 -7.71 2.60 -9.06
N MET A 250 -7.10 1.75 -8.23
CA MET A 250 -6.60 2.16 -6.91
C MET A 250 -5.48 3.19 -7.05
N LEU A 251 -4.52 2.96 -7.95
CA LEU A 251 -3.45 3.92 -8.24
C LEU A 251 -4.01 5.29 -8.65
N GLN A 252 -5.01 5.31 -9.55
CA GLN A 252 -5.67 6.55 -9.95
C GLN A 252 -6.29 7.27 -8.74
N THR A 253 -6.96 6.55 -7.85
CA THR A 253 -7.57 7.11 -6.63
C THR A 253 -6.52 7.70 -5.71
N VAL A 254 -5.46 6.95 -5.42
CA VAL A 254 -4.33 7.37 -4.57
C VAL A 254 -3.64 8.62 -5.13
N LEU A 255 -3.33 8.64 -6.43
CA LEU A 255 -2.70 9.79 -7.06
C LEU A 255 -3.61 11.02 -7.06
N THR A 256 -4.91 10.84 -7.31
CA THR A 256 -5.89 11.93 -7.26
C THR A 256 -5.95 12.52 -5.84
N HIS A 257 -6.01 11.68 -4.82
CA HIS A 257 -6.00 12.10 -3.42
C HIS A 257 -4.71 12.86 -3.06
N ALA A 258 -3.55 12.30 -3.36
CA ALA A 258 -2.26 12.93 -3.08
C ALA A 258 -2.05 14.28 -3.83
N LEU A 259 -2.55 14.41 -5.06
CA LEU A 259 -2.52 15.67 -5.80
C LEU A 259 -3.48 16.71 -5.18
N THR A 260 -4.63 16.27 -4.65
CA THR A 260 -5.59 17.15 -3.96
C THR A 260 -4.99 17.66 -2.64
N ASP A 261 -4.35 16.80 -1.86
CA ASP A 261 -3.65 17.17 -0.62
C ASP A 261 -2.54 18.21 -0.88
N ARG A 262 -1.80 18.07 -1.97
CA ARG A 262 -0.77 19.05 -2.41
C ARG A 262 -1.33 20.32 -3.06
N ASN A 263 -2.63 20.50 -3.10
CA ASN A 263 -3.27 21.61 -3.80
C ASN A 263 -2.90 21.71 -5.30
N GLN A 264 -2.53 20.59 -5.91
CA GLN A 264 -2.26 20.49 -7.36
C GLN A 264 -3.51 20.12 -8.16
N LEU A 265 -4.53 19.60 -7.47
CA LEU A 265 -5.86 19.34 -8.00
C LEU A 265 -6.88 19.94 -7.03
N LEU A 266 -7.62 20.95 -7.48
CA LEU A 266 -8.66 21.62 -6.70
C LEU A 266 -10.04 21.20 -7.19
N HIS A 267 -10.95 21.00 -6.25
CA HIS A 267 -12.37 20.95 -6.53
C HIS A 267 -13.02 22.21 -5.96
N LEU A 268 -13.52 23.07 -6.86
CA LEU A 268 -14.11 24.35 -6.51
C LEU A 268 -15.60 24.33 -6.82
N ARG A 269 -16.42 24.63 -5.83
CA ARG A 269 -17.86 24.87 -5.99
C ARG A 269 -18.10 26.38 -5.93
N ILE A 270 -18.68 26.92 -7.01
CA ILE A 270 -18.86 28.35 -7.19
C ILE A 270 -20.34 28.62 -7.41
N ARG A 271 -20.93 29.44 -6.53
CA ARG A 271 -22.31 29.87 -6.70
C ARG A 271 -22.40 30.99 -7.72
N ILE A 272 -23.33 30.81 -8.67
CA ILE A 272 -23.57 31.78 -9.74
C ILE A 272 -25.06 32.08 -9.89
N ARG A 273 -25.38 33.22 -10.49
CA ARG A 273 -26.67 33.42 -11.16
C ARG A 273 -26.68 32.57 -12.44
N ASP A 274 -27.74 31.79 -12.67
CA ASP A 274 -27.85 30.97 -13.89
C ASP A 274 -28.16 31.84 -15.11
N GLN A 275 -27.13 32.52 -15.62
CA GLN A 275 -27.20 33.42 -16.74
C GLN A 275 -26.15 33.10 -17.82
N PRO A 276 -26.41 33.42 -19.08
CA PRO A 276 -25.42 33.25 -20.14
C PRO A 276 -24.14 34.03 -19.86
N GLY A 277 -22.97 33.34 -20.04
CA GLY A 277 -21.66 33.92 -19.91
C GLY A 277 -20.94 33.66 -18.58
N GLU A 278 -21.63 33.30 -17.51
CA GLU A 278 -21.03 33.10 -16.18
C GLU A 278 -19.92 32.02 -16.18
N MET A 279 -20.16 30.89 -16.79
CA MET A 279 -19.15 29.84 -16.95
C MET A 279 -17.92 30.35 -17.72
N GLY A 280 -18.15 31.09 -18.80
CA GLY A 280 -17.06 31.64 -19.62
C GLY A 280 -16.21 32.65 -18.84
N ARG A 281 -16.84 33.52 -18.02
CA ARG A 281 -16.17 34.48 -17.18
C ARG A 281 -15.26 33.82 -16.14
N ILE A 282 -15.78 32.85 -15.41
CA ILE A 282 -15.00 32.12 -14.38
C ILE A 282 -13.88 31.34 -15.04
N SER A 283 -14.16 30.62 -16.15
CA SER A 283 -13.13 29.90 -16.90
C SER A 283 -12.03 30.79 -17.42
N GLY A 284 -12.37 32.06 -17.84
CA GLY A 284 -11.39 33.06 -18.25
C GLY A 284 -10.44 33.46 -17.12
N ILE A 285 -10.97 33.70 -15.91
CA ILE A 285 -10.17 34.06 -14.71
C ILE A 285 -9.20 32.89 -14.38
N ILE A 286 -9.68 31.66 -14.36
CA ILE A 286 -8.86 30.47 -14.08
C ILE A 286 -7.72 30.36 -15.12
N GLY A 287 -8.05 30.54 -16.41
CA GLY A 287 -7.09 30.42 -17.51
C GLY A 287 -6.06 31.56 -17.53
N GLU A 288 -6.44 32.82 -17.22
CA GLU A 288 -5.53 33.98 -17.13
C GLU A 288 -4.46 33.80 -16.05
N LEU A 289 -4.76 33.04 -14.98
CA LEU A 289 -3.81 32.68 -13.94
C LEU A 289 -2.94 31.47 -14.30
N GLY A 290 -3.10 30.90 -15.49
CA GLY A 290 -2.32 29.72 -15.93
C GLY A 290 -2.77 28.39 -15.32
N ALA A 291 -3.93 28.36 -14.66
CA ALA A 291 -4.52 27.12 -14.16
C ALA A 291 -5.32 26.42 -15.27
N ASN A 292 -5.30 25.08 -15.28
CA ASN A 292 -5.99 24.31 -16.29
C ASN A 292 -7.27 23.68 -15.74
N ILE A 293 -8.38 23.86 -16.46
CA ILE A 293 -9.66 23.24 -16.10
C ILE A 293 -9.70 21.82 -16.65
N ARG A 294 -9.80 20.85 -15.76
CA ARG A 294 -9.93 19.44 -16.13
C ARG A 294 -11.38 19.06 -16.45
N THR A 295 -12.29 19.49 -15.57
CA THR A 295 -13.74 19.28 -15.75
C THR A 295 -14.51 20.49 -15.21
N VAL A 296 -15.72 20.70 -15.76
CA VAL A 296 -16.70 21.60 -15.19
C VAL A 296 -18.07 20.93 -15.23
N ARG A 297 -18.81 21.04 -14.14
CA ARG A 297 -20.19 20.57 -14.01
C ARG A 297 -21.09 21.73 -13.61
N HIS A 298 -22.26 21.79 -14.21
CA HIS A 298 -23.26 22.82 -13.98
C HIS A 298 -24.46 22.22 -13.24
N ASP A 299 -24.55 22.44 -11.96
CA ASP A 299 -25.57 21.87 -11.07
C ASP A 299 -26.66 22.90 -10.78
N ARG A 300 -27.88 22.66 -11.27
CA ARG A 300 -29.07 23.53 -11.14
C ARG A 300 -30.10 23.05 -10.12
N ALA A 301 -30.04 21.77 -9.76
CA ALA A 301 -31.05 21.11 -8.93
C ALA A 301 -30.46 20.65 -7.60
N VAL A 302 -29.92 21.58 -6.82
CA VAL A 302 -29.38 21.34 -5.47
C VAL A 302 -30.24 22.05 -4.45
N GLY A 303 -30.57 21.37 -3.34
CA GLY A 303 -31.60 21.81 -2.40
C GLY A 303 -31.32 23.10 -1.62
N ASP A 304 -30.10 23.62 -1.66
CA ASP A 304 -29.68 24.86 -1.00
C ASP A 304 -29.64 26.07 -1.92
N LEU A 305 -30.01 25.93 -3.20
CA LEU A 305 -30.04 27.00 -4.18
C LEU A 305 -31.36 27.78 -4.17
N HIS A 306 -31.24 29.10 -4.29
CA HIS A 306 -32.42 29.92 -4.61
C HIS A 306 -32.81 29.79 -6.07
N VAL A 307 -34.07 30.08 -6.38
CA VAL A 307 -34.58 30.10 -7.75
C VAL A 307 -33.78 31.10 -8.60
N GLY A 308 -33.20 30.61 -9.68
CA GLY A 308 -32.35 31.39 -10.59
C GLY A 308 -30.85 31.37 -10.26
N ASP A 309 -30.43 30.59 -9.24
CA ASP A 309 -29.02 30.30 -8.97
C ASP A 309 -28.63 28.91 -9.46
N ALA A 310 -27.34 28.70 -9.64
CA ALA A 310 -26.74 27.40 -9.95
C ALA A 310 -25.35 27.28 -9.28
N TYR A 311 -24.82 26.07 -9.21
CA TYR A 311 -23.43 25.84 -8.92
C TYR A 311 -22.67 25.46 -10.18
N LEU A 312 -21.47 26.06 -10.34
CA LEU A 312 -20.43 25.54 -11.21
C LEU A 312 -19.42 24.81 -10.36
N VAL A 313 -19.23 23.53 -10.64
CA VAL A 313 -18.23 22.69 -9.93
C VAL A 313 -17.06 22.45 -10.89
N PHE A 314 -15.94 23.06 -10.58
CA PHE A 314 -14.71 22.96 -11.37
C PHE A 314 -13.73 21.99 -10.74
N GLN A 315 -13.07 21.20 -11.57
CA GLN A 315 -11.84 20.52 -11.21
C GLN A 315 -10.69 21.25 -11.91
N VAL A 316 -9.80 21.85 -11.11
CA VAL A 316 -8.75 22.75 -11.60
C VAL A 316 -7.38 22.21 -11.24
N VAL A 317 -6.48 22.14 -12.22
CA VAL A 317 -5.07 21.78 -12.01
C VAL A 317 -4.27 23.05 -11.75
N THR A 318 -3.53 23.08 -10.65
CA THR A 318 -2.67 24.18 -10.24
C THR A 318 -1.24 23.71 -9.98
N SER A 319 -0.30 24.62 -9.76
CA SER A 319 1.09 24.27 -9.46
C SER A 319 1.38 24.08 -7.96
N GLY A 320 0.34 24.14 -7.10
CA GLY A 320 0.46 23.99 -5.65
C GLY A 320 -0.28 25.07 -4.87
N GLU A 321 -0.06 25.11 -3.55
CA GLU A 321 -0.85 25.89 -2.59
C GLU A 321 -0.94 27.40 -2.91
N SER A 322 0.19 28.04 -3.21
CA SER A 322 0.20 29.47 -3.52
C SER A 322 -0.63 29.79 -4.77
N HIS A 323 -0.51 28.98 -5.81
CA HIS A 323 -1.28 29.12 -7.05
C HIS A 323 -2.78 28.86 -6.82
N ALA A 324 -3.09 27.83 -6.04
CA ALA A 324 -4.45 27.50 -5.63
C ALA A 324 -5.14 28.68 -4.92
N LYS A 325 -4.46 29.28 -3.93
CA LYS A 325 -4.93 30.48 -3.22
C LYS A 325 -5.15 31.66 -4.18
N SER A 326 -4.24 31.89 -5.13
CA SER A 326 -4.37 32.96 -6.11
C SER A 326 -5.59 32.77 -7.02
N VAL A 327 -5.86 31.54 -7.45
CA VAL A 327 -7.03 31.21 -8.27
C VAL A 327 -8.33 31.47 -7.50
N MET A 328 -8.42 31.01 -6.25
CA MET A 328 -9.61 31.23 -5.42
C MET A 328 -9.85 32.73 -5.16
N ALA A 329 -8.80 33.45 -4.73
CA ALA A 329 -8.89 34.87 -4.44
C ALA A 329 -9.35 35.68 -5.66
N ALA A 330 -8.83 35.39 -6.86
CA ALA A 330 -9.22 36.13 -8.08
C ALA A 330 -10.70 35.88 -8.45
N ILE A 331 -11.26 34.74 -8.15
CA ILE A 331 -12.68 34.45 -8.37
C ILE A 331 -13.52 35.17 -7.31
N GLU A 332 -13.08 35.25 -6.06
CA GLU A 332 -13.73 35.95 -4.96
C GLU A 332 -13.71 37.49 -5.20
N ASP A 333 -12.59 38.06 -5.68
CA ASP A 333 -12.40 39.49 -5.96
C ASP A 333 -13.39 40.01 -7.00
N VAL A 334 -13.90 39.17 -7.88
CA VAL A 334 -14.94 39.56 -8.85
C VAL A 334 -16.37 39.32 -8.36
N GLY A 335 -16.52 38.90 -7.09
CA GLY A 335 -17.78 38.81 -6.36
C GLY A 335 -18.47 37.48 -6.38
N TYR A 336 -17.77 36.40 -6.72
CA TYR A 336 -18.30 35.03 -6.59
C TYR A 336 -18.01 34.45 -5.21
N ASP A 337 -18.92 33.61 -4.74
CA ASP A 337 -18.75 32.79 -3.53
C ASP A 337 -18.12 31.47 -3.96
N VAL A 338 -16.89 31.20 -3.48
CA VAL A 338 -16.07 30.04 -3.84
C VAL A 338 -15.89 29.15 -2.65
N GLU A 339 -16.28 27.90 -2.78
CA GLU A 339 -16.06 26.87 -1.77
C GLU A 339 -15.14 25.79 -2.35
N ARG A 340 -14.10 25.41 -1.58
CA ARG A 340 -13.33 24.21 -1.86
C ARG A 340 -14.13 23.00 -1.34
N VAL A 341 -14.43 22.06 -2.25
CA VAL A 341 -15.08 20.77 -1.91
C VAL A 341 -14.05 19.65 -2.09
N ASN A 342 -13.97 18.77 -1.08
CA ASN A 342 -13.05 17.63 -1.09
C ASN A 342 -13.74 16.38 -1.63
#